data_2d2ad074b53f4f8eb2c6e428a3c5edae
#
_entry.id   2d2ad074b53f4f8eb2c6e428a3c5edae
#
_cell.length_a   1.000
_cell.length_b   1.000
_cell.length_c   1.000
_cell.angle_alpha   90.00
_cell.angle_beta   90.00
_cell.angle_gamma   90.00
#
_symmetry.space_group_name_H-M   'P 1'
#
loop_
_entity.id
_entity.type
_entity.pdbx_description
1 polymer ?
#
loop_
_entity_poly.entity_id
_entity_poly.type
_entity_poly.pdbx_seq_one_letter_code
_entity_poly.pdbx_strand_id
1 'polypeptide(L)'
;TTLLGTIQQTWVSAQDRVGQFREARVAFDIITKNASQASLNTYYDYKYDPATNFPSSYERRSELHFKTCPASELAGEIPGGTPVGHALFFQAPLGFSTRYRNLNNLFNGRGYFVVYGDDLEFRPDFVRSDPKYRFRLMEFRPPAEENQVFADGQAERENDQEPQLDKWWRQSESSVKSGPFFEHVHPLAENIIALVVSPRDTLEVSGDDRRNTFSRIASNFEFDSNSIVDLKYAQQVPPLMRLTMIAVDETAGIRQESVGTPPQELIFDQLFKNTSKYDDDIATLEEELGGKGINYKIFSTIVMMRSSRWSDFEVDEIK
;
A
#
# COMPACT_ATOMS: atom_id res chain seq x y z
N THR A 1 -25.87 -14.03 43.03
CA THR A 1 -25.21 -14.78 41.88
C THR A 1 -25.23 -14.00 40.56
N THR A 2 -26.16 -13.08 40.37
CA THR A 2 -26.26 -12.29 39.10
C THR A 2 -25.20 -11.20 38.95
N LEU A 3 -24.81 -10.54 40.05
CA LEU A 3 -23.81 -9.44 40.00
C LEU A 3 -22.40 -9.94 39.61
N LEU A 4 -21.97 -11.07 40.15
CA LEU A 4 -20.67 -11.67 39.79
C LEU A 4 -20.65 -12.13 38.34
N GLY A 5 -21.74 -12.68 37.81
CA GLY A 5 -21.88 -13.08 36.42
C GLY A 5 -21.79 -11.88 35.46
N THR A 6 -22.44 -10.76 35.82
CA THR A 6 -22.40 -9.54 35.03
C THR A 6 -20.99 -8.91 35.02
N ILE A 7 -20.31 -8.92 36.16
CA ILE A 7 -18.92 -8.42 36.27
C ILE A 7 -17.96 -9.30 35.44
N GLN A 8 -18.08 -10.63 35.51
CA GLN A 8 -17.29 -11.55 34.71
C GLN A 8 -17.54 -11.38 33.23
N GLN A 9 -18.81 -11.27 32.80
CA GLN A 9 -19.14 -11.01 31.38
C GLN A 9 -18.60 -9.67 30.90
N THR A 10 -18.68 -8.61 31.70
CA THR A 10 -18.13 -7.29 31.38
C THR A 10 -16.60 -7.35 31.28
N TRP A 11 -15.97 -8.11 32.17
CA TRP A 11 -14.51 -8.26 32.19
C TRP A 11 -13.99 -9.06 30.95
N VAL A 12 -14.65 -10.18 30.65
CA VAL A 12 -14.36 -10.99 29.47
C VAL A 12 -14.58 -10.16 28.20
N SER A 13 -15.70 -9.47 28.05
CA SER A 13 -15.99 -8.62 26.90
C SER A 13 -15.02 -7.43 26.77
N ALA A 14 -14.53 -6.88 27.89
CA ALA A 14 -13.51 -5.83 27.84
C ALA A 14 -12.13 -6.37 27.43
N GLN A 15 -11.77 -7.56 27.90
CA GLN A 15 -10.51 -8.21 27.55
C GLN A 15 -10.49 -8.68 26.09
N ASP A 16 -11.61 -9.20 25.59
CA ASP A 16 -11.79 -9.55 24.18
C ASP A 16 -11.69 -8.30 23.28
N ARG A 17 -12.27 -7.17 23.65
CA ARG A 17 -12.13 -5.91 22.91
C ARG A 17 -10.70 -5.40 22.82
N VAL A 18 -9.89 -5.60 23.85
CA VAL A 18 -8.46 -5.21 23.85
C VAL A 18 -7.65 -6.16 22.94
N GLY A 19 -8.04 -7.43 22.89
CA GLY A 19 -7.39 -8.45 22.05
C GLY A 19 -7.75 -8.36 20.56
N GLN A 20 -8.99 -7.98 20.25
CA GLN A 20 -9.59 -8.02 18.90
C GLN A 20 -8.79 -7.30 17.81
N PHE A 21 -8.17 -6.16 18.14
CA PHE A 21 -7.42 -5.36 17.19
C PHE A 21 -5.90 -5.49 17.34
N ARG A 22 -5.44 -6.48 18.09
CA ARG A 22 -3.99 -6.66 18.34
C ARG A 22 -3.24 -7.01 17.05
N GLU A 23 -3.78 -7.92 16.27
CA GLU A 23 -3.22 -8.34 15.00
C GLU A 23 -3.17 -7.15 14.02
N ALA A 24 -4.28 -6.43 13.88
CA ALA A 24 -4.36 -5.23 13.06
C ALA A 24 -3.33 -4.18 13.47
N ARG A 25 -3.12 -3.97 14.78
CA ARG A 25 -2.12 -3.04 15.28
C ARG A 25 -0.70 -3.45 14.91
N VAL A 26 -0.37 -4.74 15.09
CA VAL A 26 0.95 -5.27 14.73
C VAL A 26 1.19 -5.11 13.21
N ALA A 27 0.20 -5.43 12.39
CA ALA A 27 0.27 -5.26 10.95
C ALA A 27 0.46 -3.78 10.56
N PHE A 28 -0.26 -2.86 11.21
CA PHE A 28 -0.10 -1.42 10.99
C PHE A 28 1.30 -0.92 11.35
N ASP A 29 1.84 -1.37 12.49
CA ASP A 29 3.21 -1.03 12.92
C ASP A 29 4.26 -1.59 11.94
N ILE A 30 4.05 -2.79 11.39
CA ILE A 30 4.91 -3.38 10.36
C ILE A 30 4.90 -2.53 9.09
N ILE A 31 3.72 -2.20 8.56
CA ILE A 31 3.61 -1.38 7.34
C ILE A 31 4.27 -0.02 7.56
N THR A 32 3.96 0.65 8.66
CA THR A 32 4.52 1.97 9.00
C THR A 32 6.05 1.93 9.06
N LYS A 33 6.60 0.94 9.74
CA LYS A 33 8.06 0.75 9.84
C LYS A 33 8.68 0.46 8.48
N ASN A 34 8.09 -0.44 7.70
CA ASN A 34 8.63 -0.85 6.41
C ASN A 34 8.53 0.29 5.39
N ALA A 35 7.39 0.96 5.31
CA ALA A 35 7.18 2.09 4.43
C ALA A 35 8.14 3.26 4.73
N SER A 36 8.45 3.52 6.00
CA SER A 36 9.43 4.56 6.38
C SER A 36 10.83 4.34 5.82
N GLN A 37 11.14 3.12 5.37
CA GLN A 37 12.43 2.73 4.79
C GLN A 37 12.42 2.74 3.26
N ALA A 38 11.28 3.09 2.64
CA ALA A 38 11.19 3.21 1.19
C ALA A 38 12.26 4.17 0.67
N SER A 39 12.90 3.76 -0.42
CA SER A 39 14.01 4.51 -0.99
C SER A 39 14.01 4.39 -2.51
N LEU A 40 14.40 5.47 -3.15
CA LEU A 40 14.76 5.50 -4.57
C LEU A 40 16.24 5.83 -4.66
N ASN A 41 16.90 5.29 -5.69
CA ASN A 41 18.29 5.59 -6.02
C ASN A 41 18.39 6.80 -6.96
N THR A 42 17.60 7.83 -6.71
CA THR A 42 17.50 9.01 -7.58
C THR A 42 18.86 9.66 -7.81
N TYR A 43 19.18 9.90 -9.08
CA TYR A 43 20.36 10.60 -9.55
C TYR A 43 19.99 11.55 -10.68
N TYR A 44 20.92 12.46 -11.04
CA TYR A 44 20.77 13.36 -12.18
C TYR A 44 21.57 12.82 -13.35
N ASP A 45 20.91 12.69 -14.49
CA ASP A 45 21.50 12.28 -15.75
C ASP A 45 21.42 13.44 -16.76
N TYR A 46 22.22 13.38 -17.82
CA TYR A 46 22.20 14.36 -18.90
C TYR A 46 21.08 14.05 -19.88
N LYS A 47 20.28 15.08 -20.17
CA LYS A 47 19.38 15.05 -21.31
C LYS A 47 20.10 15.67 -22.51
N TYR A 48 20.23 14.90 -23.59
CA TYR A 48 20.92 15.30 -24.81
C TYR A 48 19.93 15.93 -25.79
N ASP A 49 20.37 17.02 -26.44
CA ASP A 49 19.65 17.58 -27.57
C ASP A 49 19.77 16.61 -28.77
N PRO A 50 18.63 16.11 -29.32
CA PRO A 50 18.64 15.17 -30.44
C PRO A 50 19.30 15.71 -31.73
N ALA A 51 19.32 17.03 -31.90
CA ALA A 51 19.90 17.66 -33.12
C ALA A 51 21.42 17.82 -33.02
N THR A 52 21.95 18.09 -31.85
CA THR A 52 23.36 18.43 -31.64
C THR A 52 24.16 17.35 -30.93
N ASN A 53 23.48 16.42 -30.27
CA ASN A 53 24.05 15.40 -29.41
C ASN A 53 24.92 15.97 -28.24
N PHE A 54 24.67 17.23 -27.85
CA PHE A 54 25.26 17.83 -26.66
C PHE A 54 24.28 17.81 -25.49
N PRO A 55 24.78 17.78 -24.24
CA PRO A 55 23.95 17.93 -23.06
C PRO A 55 23.20 19.27 -23.10
N SER A 56 21.88 19.22 -22.99
CA SER A 56 21.00 20.41 -22.99
C SER A 56 20.45 20.75 -21.61
N SER A 57 20.24 19.73 -20.79
CA SER A 57 19.70 19.89 -19.43
C SER A 57 20.04 18.67 -18.57
N TYR A 58 19.64 18.71 -17.30
CA TYR A 58 19.68 17.54 -16.43
C TYR A 58 18.27 17.02 -16.19
N GLU A 59 18.13 15.72 -16.04
CA GLU A 59 16.89 15.08 -15.64
C GLU A 59 17.11 14.16 -14.44
N ARG A 60 16.11 14.04 -13.57
CA ARG A 60 16.12 13.07 -12.49
C ARG A 60 15.74 11.70 -13.03
N ARG A 61 16.52 10.69 -12.65
CA ARG A 61 16.26 9.29 -12.98
C ARG A 61 16.36 8.40 -11.76
N SER A 62 15.64 7.30 -11.78
CA SER A 62 15.73 6.23 -10.82
C SER A 62 15.43 4.90 -11.50
N GLU A 63 16.12 3.83 -11.14
CA GLU A 63 15.77 2.46 -11.51
C GLU A 63 14.78 1.84 -10.51
N LEU A 64 14.38 2.59 -9.50
CA LEU A 64 13.46 2.13 -8.47
C LEU A 64 12.15 2.89 -8.57
N HIS A 65 11.10 2.31 -8.00
CA HIS A 65 9.75 2.81 -8.16
C HIS A 65 9.02 2.88 -6.83
N PHE A 66 8.34 4.00 -6.59
CA PHE A 66 7.40 4.17 -5.48
C PHE A 66 6.03 4.49 -6.06
N LYS A 67 5.03 3.68 -5.71
CA LYS A 67 3.67 3.85 -6.24
C LYS A 67 2.61 3.69 -5.16
N THR A 68 1.63 4.61 -5.19
CA THR A 68 0.33 4.44 -4.53
C THR A 68 -0.76 4.51 -5.59
N CYS A 69 -1.69 3.57 -5.57
CA CYS A 69 -2.75 3.48 -6.57
C CYS A 69 -4.03 2.89 -5.94
N PRO A 70 -5.17 2.97 -6.63
CA PRO A 70 -6.34 2.18 -6.26
C PRO A 70 -6.02 0.69 -6.33
N ALA A 71 -6.44 -0.08 -5.32
CA ALA A 71 -6.20 -1.52 -5.31
C ALA A 71 -6.91 -2.25 -6.47
N SER A 72 -7.92 -1.62 -7.08
CA SER A 72 -8.58 -2.14 -8.30
C SER A 72 -7.64 -2.34 -9.49
N GLU A 73 -6.47 -1.69 -9.51
CA GLU A 73 -5.43 -1.97 -10.51
C GLU A 73 -4.88 -3.39 -10.41
N LEU A 74 -5.04 -4.06 -9.26
CA LEU A 74 -4.67 -5.46 -9.02
C LEU A 74 -5.78 -6.45 -9.42
N ALA A 75 -6.88 -5.99 -9.99
CA ALA A 75 -7.99 -6.85 -10.38
C ALA A 75 -7.52 -7.89 -11.40
N GLY A 76 -7.78 -9.18 -11.09
CA GLY A 76 -7.34 -10.31 -11.92
C GLY A 76 -5.96 -10.89 -11.57
N GLU A 77 -5.13 -10.16 -10.79
CA GLU A 77 -3.81 -10.64 -10.35
C GLU A 77 -3.90 -11.61 -9.16
N ILE A 78 -5.00 -11.58 -8.42
CA ILE A 78 -5.21 -12.39 -7.22
C ILE A 78 -6.35 -13.37 -7.47
N PRO A 79 -6.06 -14.69 -7.57
CA PRO A 79 -7.07 -15.70 -7.79
C PRO A 79 -8.13 -15.69 -6.68
N GLY A 80 -9.41 -15.64 -7.08
CA GLY A 80 -10.53 -15.66 -6.13
C GLY A 80 -10.66 -14.44 -5.21
N GLY A 81 -9.83 -13.41 -5.41
CA GLY A 81 -9.79 -12.22 -4.58
C GLY A 81 -10.31 -10.96 -5.28
N THR A 82 -10.97 -10.10 -4.52
CA THR A 82 -11.39 -8.75 -4.95
C THR A 82 -10.58 -7.71 -4.19
N PRO A 83 -9.64 -7.00 -4.84
CA PRO A 83 -8.88 -5.91 -4.21
C PRO A 83 -9.78 -4.74 -3.87
N VAL A 84 -9.55 -4.11 -2.69
CA VAL A 84 -10.35 -2.97 -2.21
C VAL A 84 -9.47 -1.88 -1.61
N GLY A 85 -9.92 -0.63 -1.67
CA GLY A 85 -9.19 0.52 -1.16
C GLY A 85 -7.96 0.88 -1.99
N HIS A 86 -6.85 1.19 -1.33
CA HIS A 86 -5.60 1.58 -1.99
C HIS A 86 -4.52 0.50 -1.84
N ALA A 87 -3.56 0.53 -2.75
CA ALA A 87 -2.34 -0.25 -2.71
C ALA A 87 -1.11 0.65 -2.59
N LEU A 88 -0.06 0.14 -1.94
CA LEU A 88 1.23 0.79 -1.77
C LEU A 88 2.32 -0.16 -2.22
N PHE A 89 3.17 0.29 -3.15
CA PHE A 89 4.33 -0.45 -3.65
C PHE A 89 5.59 0.41 -3.58
N PHE A 90 6.69 -0.18 -3.12
CA PHE A 90 7.97 0.52 -2.97
C PHE A 90 9.14 -0.46 -2.89
N GLN A 91 10.37 0.06 -2.97
CA GLN A 91 11.58 -0.69 -2.68
C GLN A 91 12.21 -0.21 -1.38
N ALA A 92 12.76 -1.17 -0.63
CA ALA A 92 13.43 -0.90 0.63
C ALA A 92 14.47 -2.00 0.95
N PRO A 93 15.44 -1.75 1.86
CA PRO A 93 16.42 -2.74 2.31
C PRO A 93 15.78 -3.76 3.28
N LEU A 94 14.73 -4.44 2.82
CA LEU A 94 13.90 -5.39 3.59
C LEU A 94 13.91 -6.78 2.95
N GLY A 95 14.74 -6.98 1.94
CA GLY A 95 14.79 -8.21 1.16
C GLY A 95 15.49 -9.35 1.89
N PHE A 96 15.20 -10.54 1.44
CA PHE A 96 15.85 -11.78 1.86
C PHE A 96 16.24 -12.59 0.62
N SER A 97 17.20 -13.50 0.78
CA SER A 97 17.62 -14.43 -0.25
C SER A 97 17.13 -15.83 0.08
N THR A 98 16.63 -16.55 -0.92
CA THR A 98 16.35 -17.99 -0.80
C THR A 98 17.59 -18.85 -1.01
N ARG A 99 18.54 -18.37 -1.81
CA ARG A 99 19.81 -19.07 -2.11
C ARG A 99 20.86 -18.88 -1.03
N TYR A 100 20.93 -17.67 -0.46
CA TYR A 100 21.97 -17.26 0.49
C TYR A 100 21.35 -16.92 1.85
N ARG A 101 21.16 -17.92 2.69
CA ARG A 101 20.44 -17.82 3.97
C ARG A 101 20.96 -16.74 4.95
N ASN A 102 22.19 -16.27 4.79
CA ASN A 102 22.81 -15.28 5.66
C ASN A 102 22.72 -13.85 5.08
N LEU A 103 22.17 -13.67 3.89
CA LEU A 103 21.98 -12.35 3.30
C LEU A 103 20.62 -11.80 3.70
N ASN A 104 20.65 -10.80 4.56
CA ASN A 104 19.49 -10.03 4.99
C ASN A 104 19.65 -8.57 4.57
N ASN A 105 18.55 -7.81 4.64
CA ASN A 105 18.50 -6.40 4.29
C ASN A 105 18.92 -6.12 2.84
N LEU A 106 18.66 -7.07 1.95
CA LEU A 106 18.80 -6.86 0.52
C LEU A 106 17.79 -5.84 0.04
N PHE A 107 18.17 -5.04 -0.93
CA PHE A 107 17.25 -4.09 -1.54
C PHE A 107 16.20 -4.84 -2.36
N ASN A 108 14.90 -4.64 -2.06
CA ASN A 108 13.86 -5.43 -2.70
C ASN A 108 12.49 -4.74 -2.69
N GLY A 109 11.59 -5.23 -3.54
CA GLY A 109 10.20 -4.78 -3.62
C GLY A 109 9.37 -5.18 -2.40
N ARG A 110 8.43 -4.31 -2.06
CA ARG A 110 7.37 -4.52 -1.06
C ARG A 110 6.07 -3.96 -1.58
N GLY A 111 4.97 -4.61 -1.24
CA GLY A 111 3.64 -4.10 -1.50
C GLY A 111 2.68 -4.41 -0.37
N TYR A 112 1.69 -3.54 -0.18
CA TYR A 112 0.61 -3.70 0.79
C TYR A 112 -0.71 -3.29 0.16
N PHE A 113 -1.71 -4.12 0.29
CA PHE A 113 -3.06 -3.89 -0.24
C PHE A 113 -4.07 -4.78 0.48
N VAL A 114 -5.34 -4.47 0.35
CA VAL A 114 -6.42 -5.24 0.97
C VAL A 114 -7.17 -6.02 -0.10
N VAL A 115 -7.51 -7.26 0.22
CA VAL A 115 -8.28 -8.17 -0.65
C VAL A 115 -9.39 -8.82 0.14
N TYR A 116 -10.57 -8.88 -0.46
CA TYR A 116 -11.62 -9.76 -0.02
C TYR A 116 -11.58 -11.06 -0.83
N GLY A 117 -11.54 -12.20 -0.18
CA GLY A 117 -11.47 -13.49 -0.87
C GLY A 117 -11.49 -14.67 0.11
N ASP A 118 -11.40 -15.87 -0.44
CA ASP A 118 -11.29 -17.10 0.34
C ASP A 118 -9.86 -17.31 0.89
N ASP A 119 -9.68 -18.35 1.67
CA ASP A 119 -8.42 -18.74 2.29
C ASP A 119 -7.76 -19.97 1.65
N LEU A 120 -8.30 -20.48 0.56
CA LEU A 120 -7.89 -21.75 -0.02
C LEU A 120 -6.39 -21.80 -0.36
N GLU A 121 -5.88 -20.72 -0.92
CA GLU A 121 -4.49 -20.63 -1.36
C GLU A 121 -3.48 -20.46 -0.20
N PHE A 122 -3.96 -20.04 0.97
CA PHE A 122 -3.08 -19.68 2.12
C PHE A 122 -3.13 -20.71 3.26
N ARG A 123 -4.10 -21.63 3.22
CA ARG A 123 -4.26 -22.63 4.27
C ARG A 123 -3.52 -23.92 3.92
N PRO A 124 -3.05 -24.68 4.93
CA PRO A 124 -2.43 -25.96 4.69
C PRO A 124 -3.38 -26.97 4.02
N ASP A 125 -2.88 -27.81 3.12
CA ASP A 125 -3.64 -28.79 2.33
C ASP A 125 -4.45 -29.79 3.17
N PHE A 126 -4.06 -30.03 4.41
CA PHE A 126 -4.75 -30.96 5.31
C PHE A 126 -6.03 -30.37 5.94
N VAL A 127 -6.24 -29.06 5.83
CA VAL A 127 -7.44 -28.37 6.33
C VAL A 127 -8.58 -28.55 5.33
N ARG A 128 -9.61 -29.31 5.72
CA ARG A 128 -10.77 -29.64 4.87
C ARG A 128 -12.06 -28.90 5.24
N SER A 129 -11.96 -27.84 6.04
CA SER A 129 -13.12 -26.98 6.34
C SER A 129 -13.58 -26.20 5.11
N ASP A 130 -14.82 -25.71 5.14
CA ASP A 130 -15.31 -24.81 4.11
C ASP A 130 -14.41 -23.55 3.99
N PRO A 131 -14.29 -22.98 2.78
CA PRO A 131 -13.55 -21.75 2.58
C PRO A 131 -14.08 -20.60 3.44
N LYS A 132 -13.19 -19.82 4.04
CA LYS A 132 -13.55 -18.63 4.82
C LYS A 132 -13.29 -17.37 4.01
N TYR A 133 -14.35 -16.64 3.71
CA TYR A 133 -14.26 -15.38 2.99
C TYR A 133 -14.05 -14.21 3.97
N ARG A 134 -12.95 -13.48 3.81
CA ARG A 134 -12.56 -12.36 4.69
C ARG A 134 -11.88 -11.26 3.91
N PHE A 135 -11.94 -10.06 4.47
CA PHE A 135 -11.01 -9.00 4.10
C PHE A 135 -9.66 -9.30 4.74
N ARG A 136 -8.61 -9.35 3.93
CA ARG A 136 -7.23 -9.58 4.38
C ARG A 136 -6.32 -8.48 3.88
N LEU A 137 -5.50 -7.97 4.77
CA LEU A 137 -4.36 -7.17 4.41
C LEU A 137 -3.27 -8.10 3.91
N MET A 138 -2.83 -7.87 2.70
CA MET A 138 -1.82 -8.68 2.01
C MET A 138 -0.48 -7.96 1.97
N GLU A 139 0.59 -8.71 2.09
CA GLU A 139 1.96 -8.28 1.87
C GLU A 139 2.52 -8.97 0.62
N PHE A 140 2.94 -8.19 -0.37
CA PHE A 140 3.77 -8.65 -1.47
C PHE A 140 5.24 -8.59 -1.05
N ARG A 141 5.93 -9.75 -1.10
CA ARG A 141 7.28 -9.90 -0.60
C ARG A 141 8.09 -10.94 -1.40
N PRO A 142 8.54 -10.62 -2.61
CA PRO A 142 9.35 -11.52 -3.41
C PRO A 142 10.73 -11.73 -2.76
N PRO A 143 11.40 -12.87 -2.97
CA PRO A 143 12.82 -13.01 -2.66
C PRO A 143 13.66 -12.10 -3.58
N ALA A 144 14.88 -11.77 -3.14
CA ALA A 144 15.74 -10.83 -3.89
C ALA A 144 16.12 -11.37 -5.28
N GLU A 145 16.21 -12.68 -5.44
CA GLU A 145 16.50 -13.33 -6.72
C GLU A 145 15.38 -13.19 -7.74
N GLU A 146 14.18 -12.87 -7.30
CA GLU A 146 12.97 -12.75 -8.14
C GLU A 146 12.46 -11.31 -8.19
N ASN A 147 13.26 -10.36 -7.74
CA ASN A 147 12.95 -8.95 -7.83
C ASN A 147 13.25 -8.42 -9.24
N GLN A 148 12.20 -8.18 -10.01
CA GLN A 148 12.32 -7.77 -11.42
C GLN A 148 12.53 -6.27 -11.64
N VAL A 149 12.40 -5.44 -10.60
CA VAL A 149 12.53 -4.00 -10.74
C VAL A 149 13.86 -3.58 -11.37
N PHE A 150 14.96 -4.27 -11.04
CA PHE A 150 16.26 -3.96 -11.63
C PHE A 150 16.41 -4.47 -13.07
N ALA A 151 15.80 -5.61 -13.40
CA ALA A 151 15.84 -6.16 -14.75
C ALA A 151 15.04 -5.27 -15.71
N ASP A 152 13.88 -4.80 -15.26
CA ASP A 152 13.04 -3.89 -16.05
C ASP A 152 13.75 -2.54 -16.26
N GLY A 153 14.29 -1.93 -15.22
CA GLY A 153 15.02 -0.67 -15.31
C GLY A 153 16.28 -0.75 -16.17
N GLN A 154 16.97 -1.90 -16.22
CA GLN A 154 18.13 -2.11 -17.11
C GLN A 154 17.70 -2.25 -18.57
N ALA A 155 16.66 -3.02 -18.85
CA ALA A 155 16.16 -3.23 -20.21
C ALA A 155 15.70 -1.92 -20.86
N GLU A 156 15.15 -1.01 -20.08
CA GLU A 156 14.72 0.30 -20.54
C GLU A 156 15.89 1.22 -20.92
N ARG A 157 16.97 1.20 -20.13
CA ARG A 157 18.21 1.95 -20.48
C ARG A 157 18.82 1.49 -21.79
N GLU A 158 18.86 0.18 -22.03
CA GLU A 158 19.47 -0.39 -23.23
C GLU A 158 18.68 -0.07 -24.49
N ASN A 159 17.39 0.16 -24.37
CA ASN A 159 16.48 0.41 -25.51
C ASN A 159 16.12 1.88 -25.71
N ASP A 160 16.63 2.80 -24.89
CA ASP A 160 16.32 4.25 -24.91
C ASP A 160 14.79 4.53 -24.87
N GLN A 161 14.05 3.64 -24.25
CA GLN A 161 12.60 3.74 -24.06
C GLN A 161 12.29 4.34 -22.70
N GLU A 162 11.15 5.02 -22.62
CA GLU A 162 10.65 5.51 -21.34
C GLU A 162 10.43 4.36 -20.34
N PRO A 163 10.85 4.52 -19.08
CA PRO A 163 10.74 3.47 -18.08
C PRO A 163 9.30 2.97 -17.92
N GLN A 164 9.10 1.67 -18.16
CA GLN A 164 7.83 0.98 -17.84
C GLN A 164 7.92 0.27 -16.49
N LEU A 165 8.47 0.97 -15.47
CA LEU A 165 8.65 0.43 -14.11
C LEU A 165 7.33 0.10 -13.40
N ASP A 166 6.19 0.31 -14.03
CA ASP A 166 4.87 0.03 -13.49
C ASP A 166 4.49 -1.46 -13.47
N LYS A 167 5.33 -2.33 -14.03
CA LYS A 167 5.01 -3.76 -14.19
C LYS A 167 5.75 -4.72 -13.24
N TRP A 168 6.76 -4.29 -12.51
CA TRP A 168 7.56 -5.18 -11.65
C TRP A 168 6.74 -5.92 -10.57
N TRP A 169 5.57 -5.42 -10.24
CA TRP A 169 4.62 -6.02 -9.32
C TRP A 169 3.43 -6.69 -10.03
N ARG A 170 3.31 -6.58 -11.36
CA ARG A 170 2.22 -7.11 -12.19
C ARG A 170 2.62 -8.27 -13.08
N GLN A 171 3.55 -9.05 -12.83
CA GLN A 171 4.14 -10.06 -13.71
C GLN A 171 3.20 -11.02 -14.48
N SER A 172 2.03 -10.65 -14.88
CA SER A 172 1.06 -11.56 -15.47
C SER A 172 0.81 -11.37 -16.97
N GLU A 173 1.78 -11.06 -17.79
CA GLU A 173 1.61 -11.22 -19.24
C GLU A 173 1.76 -12.68 -19.72
N SER A 174 2.15 -13.62 -18.88
CA SER A 174 2.11 -15.03 -19.23
C SER A 174 0.80 -15.65 -18.72
N SER A 175 0.04 -16.20 -19.65
CA SER A 175 -1.27 -16.85 -19.60
C SER A 175 -1.45 -18.00 -18.58
N VAL A 176 -0.77 -17.99 -17.46
CA VAL A 176 -0.89 -18.97 -16.37
C VAL A 176 -1.46 -18.27 -15.14
N LYS A 177 -2.59 -18.76 -14.66
CA LYS A 177 -3.36 -18.24 -13.50
C LYS A 177 -2.61 -18.25 -12.15
N SER A 178 -1.35 -18.57 -12.12
CA SER A 178 -0.43 -18.53 -10.99
C SER A 178 0.87 -17.87 -11.46
N GLY A 179 0.81 -16.57 -11.72
CA GLY A 179 2.02 -15.80 -12.05
C GLY A 179 2.88 -15.58 -10.81
N PRO A 180 4.17 -15.26 -10.98
CA PRO A 180 5.11 -15.08 -9.86
C PRO A 180 4.68 -14.01 -8.83
N PHE A 181 3.80 -13.08 -9.19
CA PHE A 181 3.23 -12.12 -8.24
C PHE A 181 2.49 -12.79 -7.08
N PHE A 182 1.57 -13.70 -7.39
CA PHE A 182 0.73 -14.32 -6.37
C PHE A 182 1.53 -15.24 -5.43
N GLU A 183 2.56 -15.91 -5.91
CA GLU A 183 3.43 -16.77 -5.10
C GLU A 183 4.15 -15.98 -3.99
N HIS A 184 4.27 -14.67 -4.15
CA HIS A 184 4.94 -13.78 -3.20
C HIS A 184 3.99 -12.92 -2.37
N VAL A 185 2.68 -13.18 -2.47
CA VAL A 185 1.64 -12.48 -1.71
C VAL A 185 1.22 -13.33 -0.52
N HIS A 186 1.30 -12.75 0.68
CA HIS A 186 0.97 -13.44 1.92
C HIS A 186 0.00 -12.61 2.77
N PRO A 187 -0.98 -13.23 3.45
CA PRO A 187 -1.84 -12.53 4.38
C PRO A 187 -1.04 -12.06 5.61
N LEU A 188 -1.20 -10.78 5.97
CA LEU A 188 -0.55 -10.16 7.12
C LEU A 188 -1.51 -9.99 8.30
N ALA A 189 -2.78 -9.65 8.02
CA ALA A 189 -3.84 -9.54 9.02
C ALA A 189 -5.22 -9.77 8.38
N GLU A 190 -6.16 -10.30 9.17
CA GLU A 190 -7.56 -10.45 8.77
C GLU A 190 -8.44 -9.29 9.24
N ASN A 191 -9.64 -9.20 8.68
CA ASN A 191 -10.67 -8.21 9.03
C ASN A 191 -10.24 -6.75 8.84
N ILE A 192 -9.36 -6.50 7.87
CA ILE A 192 -8.94 -5.17 7.44
C ILE A 192 -9.76 -4.78 6.22
N ILE A 193 -10.68 -3.84 6.37
CA ILE A 193 -11.63 -3.46 5.31
C ILE A 193 -11.12 -2.35 4.39
N ALA A 194 -10.14 -1.56 4.83
CA ALA A 194 -9.54 -0.52 4.00
C ALA A 194 -8.10 -0.21 4.41
N LEU A 195 -7.29 0.07 3.42
CA LEU A 195 -5.99 0.74 3.51
C LEU A 195 -6.06 2.01 2.69
N VAL A 196 -5.76 3.16 3.31
CA VAL A 196 -5.75 4.47 2.66
C VAL A 196 -4.35 5.05 2.77
N VAL A 197 -3.77 5.38 1.62
CA VAL A 197 -2.41 5.90 1.52
C VAL A 197 -2.45 7.26 0.86
N SER A 198 -1.95 8.29 1.54
CA SER A 198 -1.96 9.66 1.04
C SER A 198 -0.56 10.28 1.15
N PRO A 199 0.17 10.37 0.03
CA PRO A 199 1.43 11.09 -0.04
C PRO A 199 1.26 12.58 0.29
N ARG A 200 2.20 13.14 1.05
CA ARG A 200 2.17 14.53 1.55
C ARG A 200 3.52 15.21 1.37
N ASP A 201 3.45 16.50 1.15
CA ASP A 201 4.60 17.39 1.15
C ASP A 201 4.89 17.90 2.59
N THR A 202 6.05 18.47 2.80
CA THR A 202 6.44 19.14 4.07
C THR A 202 5.87 20.56 4.21
N LEU A 203 5.37 21.14 3.12
CA LEU A 203 4.77 22.47 3.15
C LEU A 203 3.45 22.45 3.95
N GLU A 204 3.36 23.32 4.95
CA GLU A 204 2.11 23.51 5.68
C GLU A 204 1.08 24.20 4.80
N VAL A 205 -0.15 23.72 4.84
CA VAL A 205 -1.26 24.44 4.22
C VAL A 205 -1.57 25.67 5.08
N SER A 206 -1.37 26.86 4.52
CA SER A 206 -1.81 28.10 5.14
C SER A 206 -3.34 28.19 5.04
N GLY A 207 -4.05 27.85 6.11
CA GLY A 207 -5.51 27.92 6.19
C GLY A 207 -6.04 27.33 7.49
N ASP A 208 -7.29 27.58 7.77
CA ASP A 208 -7.99 27.29 9.05
C ASP A 208 -8.21 25.81 9.34
N ASP A 209 -7.71 24.90 8.51
CA ASP A 209 -7.87 23.46 8.71
C ASP A 209 -6.70 22.87 9.52
N ARG A 210 -6.76 23.09 10.84
CA ARG A 210 -5.79 22.59 11.83
C ARG A 210 -5.61 21.05 11.82
N ARG A 211 -6.48 20.32 11.13
CA ARG A 211 -6.43 18.86 11.03
C ARG A 211 -5.62 18.35 9.85
N ASN A 212 -5.30 19.22 8.90
CA ASN A 212 -4.64 18.86 7.64
C ASN A 212 -3.39 19.72 7.41
N THR A 213 -2.40 19.55 8.29
CA THR A 213 -1.22 20.40 8.44
C THR A 213 -0.29 20.38 7.23
N PHE A 214 -0.29 19.30 6.41
CA PHE A 214 0.66 19.16 5.32
C PHE A 214 -0.04 19.15 3.96
N SER A 215 0.56 19.81 2.98
CA SER A 215 0.01 19.89 1.65
C SER A 215 -0.05 18.51 0.98
N ARG A 216 -1.03 18.35 0.12
CA ARG A 216 -1.27 17.11 -0.62
C ARG A 216 -0.48 17.13 -1.90
N ILE A 217 0.21 16.05 -2.21
CA ILE A 217 0.94 15.93 -3.48
C ILE A 217 -0.04 15.59 -4.62
N ALA A 218 -1.02 14.72 -4.33
CA ALA A 218 -2.02 14.31 -5.32
C ALA A 218 -3.45 14.56 -4.79
N SER A 219 -4.36 14.90 -5.68
CA SER A 219 -5.77 15.14 -5.34
C SER A 219 -6.58 13.86 -5.16
N ASN A 220 -6.13 12.75 -5.73
CA ASN A 220 -6.83 11.47 -5.83
C ASN A 220 -6.15 10.31 -5.09
N PHE A 221 -5.23 10.60 -4.14
CA PHE A 221 -4.43 9.61 -3.41
C PHE A 221 -3.44 8.80 -4.27
N GLU A 222 -3.43 8.98 -5.58
CA GLU A 222 -2.51 8.30 -6.48
C GLU A 222 -1.18 9.06 -6.56
N PHE A 223 -0.10 8.32 -6.50
CA PHE A 223 1.23 8.85 -6.69
C PHE A 223 2.09 7.80 -7.38
N ASP A 224 2.75 8.23 -8.43
CA ASP A 224 3.67 7.39 -9.18
C ASP A 224 4.98 8.16 -9.36
N SER A 225 6.07 7.65 -8.75
CA SER A 225 7.37 8.31 -8.82
C SER A 225 7.95 8.33 -10.24
N ASN A 226 7.42 7.48 -11.12
CA ASN A 226 7.80 7.41 -12.52
C ASN A 226 6.89 8.28 -13.42
N SER A 227 5.95 9.01 -12.84
CA SER A 227 5.05 9.89 -13.59
C SER A 227 5.82 11.06 -14.21
N ILE A 228 5.65 11.23 -15.51
CA ILE A 228 6.22 12.34 -16.27
C ILE A 228 5.33 13.58 -16.23
N VAL A 229 4.07 13.43 -15.78
CA VAL A 229 3.06 14.50 -15.82
C VAL A 229 3.43 15.67 -14.91
N ASP A 230 4.06 15.40 -13.77
CA ASP A 230 4.52 16.45 -12.86
C ASP A 230 6.00 16.23 -12.52
N LEU A 231 6.87 16.91 -13.27
CA LEU A 231 8.32 16.83 -13.14
C LEU A 231 8.81 17.20 -11.72
N LYS A 232 8.04 18.00 -10.99
CA LYS A 232 8.34 18.36 -9.59
C LYS A 232 8.40 17.12 -8.71
N TYR A 233 7.49 16.16 -8.93
CA TYR A 233 7.35 14.97 -8.10
C TYR A 233 7.99 13.72 -8.70
N ALA A 234 8.38 13.78 -9.97
CA ALA A 234 8.96 12.65 -10.68
C ALA A 234 10.26 12.16 -10.05
N GLN A 235 10.45 10.85 -10.01
CA GLN A 235 11.66 10.17 -9.56
C GLN A 235 12.06 10.50 -8.10
N GLN A 236 11.08 10.81 -7.25
CA GLN A 236 11.30 11.12 -5.83
C GLN A 236 10.33 10.33 -4.93
N VAL A 237 10.80 10.00 -3.73
CA VAL A 237 9.93 9.49 -2.66
C VAL A 237 9.27 10.67 -1.98
N PRO A 238 7.95 10.69 -1.75
CA PRO A 238 7.31 11.77 -1.02
C PRO A 238 7.91 11.91 0.38
N PRO A 239 8.08 13.12 0.92
CA PRO A 239 8.70 13.31 2.22
C PRO A 239 7.86 12.75 3.37
N LEU A 240 6.55 12.84 3.24
CA LEU A 240 5.58 12.36 4.21
C LEU A 240 4.51 11.51 3.54
N MET A 241 3.95 10.57 4.30
CA MET A 241 2.84 9.75 3.86
C MET A 241 1.86 9.57 5.01
N ARG A 242 0.61 9.96 4.83
CA ARG A 242 -0.46 9.58 5.76
C ARG A 242 -0.90 8.17 5.43
N LEU A 243 -0.76 7.27 6.39
CA LEU A 243 -1.22 5.90 6.29
C LEU A 243 -2.40 5.71 7.23
N THR A 244 -3.50 5.20 6.71
CA THR A 244 -4.70 4.88 7.49
C THR A 244 -5.18 3.48 7.17
N MET A 245 -5.47 2.70 8.21
CA MET A 245 -5.97 1.34 8.10
C MET A 245 -7.20 1.19 8.97
N ILE A 246 -8.23 0.55 8.45
CA ILE A 246 -9.51 0.37 9.11
C ILE A 246 -9.74 -1.13 9.33
N ALA A 247 -9.86 -1.51 10.58
CA ALA A 247 -10.11 -2.88 11.01
C ALA A 247 -11.50 -3.00 11.61
N VAL A 248 -12.18 -4.12 11.36
CA VAL A 248 -13.44 -4.51 11.99
C VAL A 248 -13.22 -5.71 12.90
N ASP A 249 -14.16 -5.94 13.82
CA ASP A 249 -14.08 -7.09 14.73
C ASP A 249 -14.39 -8.41 14.00
N GLU A 250 -13.93 -9.52 14.57
CA GLU A 250 -14.16 -10.87 14.04
C GLU A 250 -15.65 -11.19 13.91
N THR A 251 -16.47 -10.73 14.85
CA THR A 251 -17.93 -10.94 14.83
C THR A 251 -18.57 -10.27 13.61
N ALA A 252 -18.12 -9.07 13.27
CA ALA A 252 -18.56 -8.38 12.06
C ALA A 252 -18.06 -9.11 10.81
N GLY A 253 -16.79 -9.55 10.77
CA GLY A 253 -16.22 -10.33 9.69
C GLY A 253 -17.03 -11.58 9.38
N ILE A 254 -17.42 -12.35 10.42
CA ILE A 254 -18.24 -13.56 10.29
C ILE A 254 -19.68 -13.22 9.85
N ARG A 255 -20.29 -12.20 10.45
CA ARG A 255 -21.67 -11.80 10.14
C ARG A 255 -21.84 -11.34 8.69
N GLN A 256 -20.82 -10.69 8.16
CA GLN A 256 -20.81 -10.11 6.83
C GLN A 256 -20.13 -11.01 5.80
N GLU A 257 -19.87 -12.29 6.14
CA GLU A 257 -19.26 -13.22 5.21
C GLU A 257 -20.16 -13.47 4.00
N SER A 258 -19.63 -13.27 2.80
CA SER A 258 -20.33 -13.46 1.54
C SER A 258 -19.46 -14.23 0.57
N VAL A 259 -20.01 -15.25 -0.06
CA VAL A 259 -19.28 -16.12 -0.98
C VAL A 259 -18.96 -15.39 -2.28
N GLY A 260 -17.69 -15.26 -2.59
CA GLY A 260 -17.17 -14.79 -3.88
C GLY A 260 -17.23 -13.28 -4.13
N THR A 261 -18.04 -12.53 -3.40
CA THR A 261 -18.14 -11.06 -3.56
C THR A 261 -18.05 -10.36 -2.23
N PRO A 262 -17.33 -9.24 -2.15
CA PRO A 262 -17.26 -8.49 -0.89
C PRO A 262 -18.66 -7.98 -0.50
N PRO A 263 -19.01 -8.04 0.80
CA PRO A 263 -20.28 -7.53 1.29
C PRO A 263 -20.39 -6.02 1.06
N GLN A 264 -21.47 -5.59 0.42
CA GLN A 264 -21.71 -4.19 0.07
C GLN A 264 -21.69 -3.26 1.29
N GLU A 265 -22.00 -3.78 2.45
CA GLU A 265 -22.03 -3.04 3.72
C GLU A 265 -20.63 -2.65 4.24
N LEU A 266 -19.58 -3.31 3.74
CA LEU A 266 -18.19 -3.09 4.11
C LEU A 266 -17.35 -2.57 2.93
N ILE A 267 -17.97 -2.23 1.80
CA ILE A 267 -17.31 -1.62 0.65
C ILE A 267 -17.50 -0.10 0.71
N PHE A 268 -16.40 0.61 0.70
CA PHE A 268 -16.37 2.07 0.75
C PHE A 268 -15.70 2.67 -0.50
N ASP A 269 -15.99 2.09 -1.67
CA ASP A 269 -15.38 2.47 -2.95
C ASP A 269 -15.66 3.92 -3.38
N GLN A 270 -16.69 4.56 -2.81
CA GLN A 270 -17.01 5.96 -3.07
C GLN A 270 -16.24 6.92 -2.17
N LEU A 271 -15.71 6.43 -1.06
CA LEU A 271 -14.88 7.20 -0.14
C LEU A 271 -13.41 7.17 -0.57
N PHE A 272 -12.64 8.11 -0.06
CA PHE A 272 -11.19 8.20 -0.28
C PHE A 272 -10.78 8.30 -1.76
N LYS A 273 -11.60 8.99 -2.58
CA LYS A 273 -11.27 9.34 -3.98
C LYS A 273 -10.65 10.72 -4.11
N ASN A 274 -10.93 11.60 -3.17
CA ASN A 274 -10.42 12.97 -3.17
C ASN A 274 -9.79 13.29 -1.82
N THR A 275 -8.49 13.60 -1.84
CA THR A 275 -7.71 13.88 -0.62
C THR A 275 -8.25 15.08 0.18
N SER A 276 -9.00 16.01 -0.45
CA SER A 276 -9.62 17.12 0.26
C SER A 276 -10.80 16.72 1.15
N LYS A 277 -11.41 15.58 0.86
CA LYS A 277 -12.56 15.03 1.59
C LYS A 277 -12.18 13.97 2.63
N TYR A 278 -10.87 13.77 2.85
CA TYR A 278 -10.40 12.70 3.72
C TYR A 278 -11.07 12.67 5.10
N ASP A 279 -11.18 13.82 5.77
CA ASP A 279 -11.77 13.90 7.13
C ASP A 279 -13.29 13.70 7.09
N ASP A 280 -13.97 14.19 6.06
CA ASP A 280 -15.40 13.96 5.84
C ASP A 280 -15.67 12.48 5.50
N ASP A 281 -14.81 11.87 4.68
CA ASP A 281 -14.89 10.45 4.32
C ASP A 281 -14.70 9.56 5.56
N ILE A 282 -13.77 9.90 6.46
CA ILE A 282 -13.59 9.21 7.74
C ILE A 282 -14.85 9.34 8.60
N ALA A 283 -15.40 10.54 8.73
CA ALA A 283 -16.62 10.76 9.51
C ALA A 283 -17.83 9.98 8.96
N THR A 284 -17.97 9.96 7.64
CA THR A 284 -19.02 9.18 6.95
C THR A 284 -18.87 7.68 7.23
N LEU A 285 -17.64 7.16 7.13
CA LEU A 285 -17.34 5.76 7.40
C LEU A 285 -17.64 5.39 8.86
N GLU A 286 -17.27 6.26 9.82
CA GLU A 286 -17.56 6.06 11.23
C GLU A 286 -19.07 6.04 11.51
N GLU A 287 -19.84 6.94 10.88
CA GLU A 287 -21.31 6.97 10.98
C GLU A 287 -21.94 5.70 10.40
N GLU A 288 -21.50 5.25 9.23
CA GLU A 288 -22.03 4.05 8.60
C GLU A 288 -21.73 2.77 9.40
N LEU A 289 -20.50 2.59 9.86
CA LEU A 289 -20.13 1.43 10.69
C LEU A 289 -20.83 1.46 12.05
N GLY A 290 -20.89 2.63 12.67
CA GLY A 290 -21.61 2.83 13.96
C GLY A 290 -23.10 2.59 13.82
N GLY A 291 -23.75 3.08 12.76
CA GLY A 291 -25.17 2.86 12.47
C GLY A 291 -25.54 1.38 12.24
N LYS A 292 -24.59 0.59 11.70
CA LYS A 292 -24.74 -0.86 11.52
C LYS A 292 -24.36 -1.67 12.78
N GLY A 293 -23.91 -1.04 13.85
CA GLY A 293 -23.47 -1.70 15.09
C GLY A 293 -22.21 -2.55 14.89
N ILE A 294 -21.36 -2.18 13.96
CA ILE A 294 -20.08 -2.84 13.68
C ILE A 294 -19.00 -2.21 14.57
N ASN A 295 -18.30 -3.04 15.34
CA ASN A 295 -17.13 -2.56 16.08
C ASN A 295 -15.96 -2.42 15.12
N TYR A 296 -15.33 -1.25 15.13
CA TYR A 296 -14.20 -0.94 14.27
C TYR A 296 -13.09 -0.22 15.03
N LYS A 297 -11.92 -0.20 14.42
CA LYS A 297 -10.78 0.58 14.88
C LYS A 297 -10.06 1.21 13.68
N ILE A 298 -9.86 2.52 13.75
CA ILE A 298 -9.08 3.27 12.78
C ILE A 298 -7.67 3.48 13.34
N PHE A 299 -6.68 3.04 12.58
CA PHE A 299 -5.27 3.31 12.82
C PHE A 299 -4.82 4.34 11.79
N SER A 300 -4.32 5.48 12.23
CA SER A 300 -3.83 6.53 11.32
C SER A 300 -2.56 7.16 11.88
N THR A 301 -1.58 7.35 10.99
CA THR A 301 -0.33 8.04 11.32
C THR A 301 0.26 8.73 10.11
N ILE A 302 1.16 9.68 10.35
CA ILE A 302 2.00 10.28 9.31
C ILE A 302 3.37 9.63 9.40
N VAL A 303 3.77 8.98 8.33
CA VAL A 303 5.06 8.32 8.18
C VAL A 303 6.03 9.28 7.53
N MET A 304 7.17 9.51 8.17
CA MET A 304 8.29 10.24 7.57
C MET A 304 9.13 9.27 6.75
N MET A 305 9.36 9.59 5.48
CA MET A 305 10.16 8.77 4.58
C MET A 305 11.64 9.11 4.77
N ARG A 306 12.40 8.19 5.35
CA ARG A 306 13.79 8.43 5.79
C ARG A 306 14.76 8.74 4.65
N SER A 307 14.49 8.21 3.47
CA SER A 307 15.34 8.38 2.30
C SER A 307 14.88 9.49 1.36
N SER A 308 13.83 10.23 1.73
CA SER A 308 13.35 11.34 0.93
C SER A 308 14.41 12.44 0.86
N ARG A 309 14.76 12.83 -0.37
CA ARG A 309 15.62 13.97 -0.69
C ARG A 309 14.83 14.97 -1.52
N TRP A 310 13.64 15.26 -1.06
CA TRP A 310 12.67 16.08 -1.75
C TRP A 310 13.26 17.42 -2.18
N SER A 311 13.15 17.74 -3.45
CA SER A 311 13.61 18.98 -4.04
C SER A 311 12.54 19.54 -4.96
N ASP A 312 12.18 20.80 -4.74
CA ASP A 312 11.27 21.56 -5.58
C ASP A 312 11.97 22.15 -6.83
N PHE A 313 13.28 21.97 -6.95
CA PHE A 313 14.02 22.51 -8.09
C PHE A 313 13.65 21.77 -9.35
N GLU A 314 12.99 22.47 -10.27
CA GLU A 314 13.06 22.15 -11.69
C GLU A 314 14.51 22.39 -12.11
N VAL A 315 15.07 21.44 -12.83
CA VAL A 315 16.42 21.60 -13.33
C VAL A 315 16.37 22.61 -14.48
N ASP A 316 16.87 23.80 -14.23
CA ASP A 316 16.97 24.84 -15.23
C ASP A 316 17.78 24.38 -16.44
N GLU A 317 17.36 24.80 -17.63
CA GLU A 317 18.12 24.61 -18.86
C GLU A 317 19.55 25.10 -18.65
N ILE A 318 20.52 24.32 -19.09
CA ILE A 318 21.92 24.73 -19.12
C ILE A 318 22.02 25.90 -20.11
N LYS A 319 22.25 27.11 -19.57
CA LYS A 319 22.49 28.31 -20.40
C LYS A 319 23.93 28.34 -20.89
#